data_1c9e2ad6064a7212eee4a87c614f3570
#
_entry.id   1c9e2ad6064a7212eee4a87c614f3570
#
_cell.length_a   1.000
_cell.length_b   1.000
_cell.length_c   1.000
_cell.angle_alpha   90.00
_cell.angle_beta   90.00
_cell.angle_gamma   90.00
#
_symmetry.space_group_name_H-M   'P 1'
#
loop_
_entity.id
_entity.type
_entity.pdbx_description
1 polymer ?
#
loop_
_entity_poly.entity_id
_entity_poly.type
_entity_poly.pdbx_seq_one_letter_code
_entity_poly.pdbx_strand_id
1 'polypeptide(L)'
;LTLPDGARLTVTDVHEQGGVIWHRVDALPDTAAPGTAVTGRIDWAWRFDKMQQHTGEHILSGILHQMFGAENVGFHIGSDAVRMDTSVPISAEGLREAELAANRIVWQNVPVLITYPTREELARMTYRSKKEIEGQVRIVTIPGADVCACCGTHTAATGAVGQIKILAAENYKGGVRLSIVCGERALLAAQAMRQ
;
A
#
# COMPACT_ATOMS: atom_id res chain seq x y z
N LEU A 1 -13.41 -17.53 8.05
CA LEU A 1 -14.23 -18.34 7.17
C LEU A 1 -15.42 -18.90 7.94
N THR A 2 -16.53 -19.13 7.28
CA THR A 2 -17.72 -19.79 7.88
C THR A 2 -18.09 -20.99 7.04
N LEU A 3 -18.23 -22.15 7.67
CA LEU A 3 -18.67 -23.38 7.06
C LEU A 3 -20.21 -23.47 6.96
N PRO A 4 -20.77 -24.38 6.14
CA PRO A 4 -22.23 -24.52 5.99
C PRO A 4 -22.98 -24.88 7.28
N ASP A 5 -22.33 -25.56 8.22
CA ASP A 5 -22.86 -25.88 9.55
C ASP A 5 -22.81 -24.71 10.55
N GLY A 6 -22.28 -23.54 10.12
CA GLY A 6 -22.14 -22.35 10.94
C GLY A 6 -20.84 -22.26 11.73
N ALA A 7 -19.98 -23.27 11.68
CA ALA A 7 -18.66 -23.22 12.33
C ALA A 7 -17.80 -22.09 11.73
N ARG A 8 -17.13 -21.34 12.61
CA ARG A 8 -16.27 -20.21 12.23
C ARG A 8 -14.81 -20.59 12.42
N LEU A 9 -14.02 -20.29 11.39
CA LEU A 9 -12.56 -20.49 11.36
C LEU A 9 -11.89 -19.12 11.28
N THR A 10 -10.97 -18.82 12.19
CA THR A 10 -10.16 -17.61 12.14
C THR A 10 -8.97 -17.85 11.20
N VAL A 11 -8.86 -17.07 10.15
CA VAL A 11 -7.69 -17.11 9.26
C VAL A 11 -6.57 -16.31 9.91
N THR A 12 -5.46 -16.98 10.23
CA THR A 12 -4.29 -16.38 10.90
C THR A 12 -3.19 -15.99 9.93
N ASP A 13 -3.16 -16.61 8.74
CA ASP A 13 -2.17 -16.33 7.69
C ASP A 13 -2.73 -16.72 6.32
N VAL A 14 -2.29 -15.97 5.28
CA VAL A 14 -2.62 -16.28 3.89
C VAL A 14 -1.36 -16.09 3.04
N HIS A 15 -0.96 -17.11 2.30
CA HIS A 15 0.14 -17.02 1.35
C HIS A 15 -0.17 -17.80 0.06
N GLU A 16 0.49 -17.41 -1.02
CA GLU A 16 0.42 -18.10 -2.30
C GLU A 16 1.70 -18.93 -2.49
N GLN A 17 1.51 -20.20 -2.89
CA GLN A 17 2.61 -21.08 -3.25
C GLN A 17 2.19 -21.95 -4.43
N GLY A 18 2.91 -21.85 -5.54
CA GLY A 18 2.66 -22.67 -6.73
C GLY A 18 1.27 -22.46 -7.35
N GLY A 19 0.74 -21.24 -7.33
CA GLY A 19 -0.61 -20.90 -7.84
C GLY A 19 -1.75 -21.30 -6.89
N VAL A 20 -1.43 -21.85 -5.72
CA VAL A 20 -2.41 -22.21 -4.68
C VAL A 20 -2.37 -21.17 -3.56
N ILE A 21 -3.55 -20.67 -3.17
CA ILE A 21 -3.69 -19.73 -2.04
C ILE A 21 -4.00 -20.51 -0.77
N TRP A 22 -3.04 -20.56 0.11
CA TRP A 22 -3.13 -21.25 1.39
C TRP A 22 -3.69 -20.32 2.47
N HIS A 23 -4.70 -20.81 3.20
CA HIS A 23 -5.26 -20.12 4.36
C HIS A 23 -4.95 -20.93 5.60
N ARG A 24 -4.10 -20.43 6.49
CA ARG A 24 -3.88 -21.04 7.79
C ARG A 24 -5.02 -20.62 8.71
N VAL A 25 -5.66 -21.60 9.35
CA VAL A 25 -6.76 -21.39 10.28
C VAL A 25 -6.39 -21.84 11.69
N ASP A 26 -7.08 -21.32 12.69
CA ASP A 26 -6.87 -21.65 14.11
C ASP A 26 -7.23 -23.11 14.43
N ALA A 27 -8.28 -23.64 13.81
CA ALA A 27 -8.70 -25.03 13.94
C ALA A 27 -9.39 -25.48 12.63
N LEU A 28 -9.28 -26.76 12.29
CA LEU A 28 -9.99 -27.36 11.18
C LEU A 28 -10.93 -28.46 11.73
N PRO A 29 -12.25 -28.24 11.74
CA PRO A 29 -13.19 -29.25 12.21
C PRO A 29 -13.33 -30.43 11.24
N ASP A 30 -13.70 -31.60 11.73
CA ASP A 30 -13.88 -32.81 10.91
C ASP A 30 -14.92 -32.65 9.80
N THR A 31 -15.82 -31.68 9.93
CA THR A 31 -16.83 -31.32 8.91
C THR A 31 -16.25 -30.59 7.70
N ALA A 32 -15.01 -30.10 7.79
CA ALA A 32 -14.32 -29.39 6.70
C ALA A 32 -13.61 -30.41 5.80
N ALA A 33 -14.23 -30.76 4.68
CA ALA A 33 -13.65 -31.65 3.67
C ALA A 33 -13.28 -30.87 2.39
N PRO A 34 -12.38 -31.41 1.54
CA PRO A 34 -12.14 -30.84 0.22
C PRO A 34 -13.43 -30.68 -0.58
N GLY A 35 -13.64 -29.50 -1.17
CA GLY A 35 -14.87 -29.15 -1.89
C GLY A 35 -15.98 -28.53 -1.03
N THR A 36 -15.82 -28.44 0.29
CA THR A 36 -16.77 -27.75 1.15
C THR A 36 -16.82 -26.25 0.79
N ALA A 37 -18.02 -25.76 0.47
CA ALA A 37 -18.23 -24.34 0.23
C ALA A 37 -18.05 -23.55 1.52
N VAL A 38 -17.33 -22.43 1.46
CA VAL A 38 -17.06 -21.57 2.60
C VAL A 38 -17.45 -20.13 2.29
N THR A 39 -17.92 -19.40 3.30
CA THR A 39 -18.13 -17.95 3.21
C THR A 39 -16.95 -17.23 3.83
N GLY A 40 -16.23 -16.42 3.03
CA GLY A 40 -15.15 -15.55 3.50
C GLY A 40 -15.67 -14.20 3.96
N ARG A 41 -15.24 -13.75 5.15
CA ARG A 41 -15.45 -12.38 5.62
C ARG A 41 -14.10 -11.76 5.96
N ILE A 42 -13.73 -10.70 5.25
CA ILE A 42 -12.48 -9.98 5.48
C ILE A 42 -12.62 -9.15 6.75
N ASP A 43 -11.59 -9.13 7.60
CA ASP A 43 -11.42 -8.10 8.62
C ASP A 43 -11.20 -6.76 7.90
N TRP A 44 -12.27 -5.98 7.81
CA TRP A 44 -12.26 -4.75 7.01
C TRP A 44 -11.39 -3.66 7.66
N ALA A 45 -11.38 -3.54 8.98
CA ALA A 45 -10.57 -2.54 9.66
C ALA A 45 -9.08 -2.76 9.37
N TRP A 46 -8.62 -4.00 9.51
CA TRP A 46 -7.23 -4.37 9.21
C TRP A 46 -6.90 -4.20 7.72
N ARG A 47 -7.80 -4.63 6.81
CA ARG A 47 -7.62 -4.48 5.37
C ARG A 47 -7.55 -3.01 4.97
N PHE A 48 -8.46 -2.19 5.47
CA PHE A 48 -8.54 -0.77 5.13
C PHE A 48 -7.32 0.00 5.62
N ASP A 49 -6.83 -0.28 6.84
CA ASP A 49 -5.55 0.25 7.31
C ASP A 49 -4.42 -0.03 6.32
N LYS A 50 -4.25 -1.28 5.86
CA LYS A 50 -3.20 -1.62 4.89
C LYS A 50 -3.39 -0.90 3.54
N MET A 51 -4.63 -0.72 3.09
CA MET A 51 -4.93 0.04 1.88
C MET A 51 -4.57 1.53 2.03
N GLN A 52 -4.85 2.14 3.20
CA GLN A 52 -4.45 3.52 3.49
C GLN A 52 -2.92 3.68 3.48
N GLN A 53 -2.20 2.77 4.16
CA GLN A 53 -0.73 2.79 4.19
C GLN A 53 -0.14 2.65 2.78
N HIS A 54 -0.66 1.71 1.98
CA HIS A 54 -0.14 1.42 0.65
C HIS A 54 -0.44 2.56 -0.34
N THR A 55 -1.66 3.09 -0.35
CA THR A 55 -2.01 4.20 -1.23
C THR A 55 -1.26 5.47 -0.83
N GLY A 56 -1.11 5.73 0.47
CA GLY A 56 -0.34 6.87 0.96
C GLY A 56 1.15 6.78 0.61
N GLU A 57 1.72 5.57 0.64
CA GLU A 57 3.09 5.36 0.15
C GLU A 57 3.21 5.69 -1.34
N HIS A 58 2.29 5.21 -2.18
CA HIS A 58 2.29 5.53 -3.61
C HIS A 58 2.20 7.04 -3.87
N ILE A 59 1.31 7.74 -3.16
CA ILE A 59 1.19 9.20 -3.28
C ILE A 59 2.51 9.87 -2.91
N LEU A 60 3.07 9.56 -1.74
CA LEU A 60 4.30 10.20 -1.27
C LEU A 60 5.49 9.84 -2.18
N SER A 61 5.66 8.57 -2.54
CA SER A 61 6.77 8.15 -3.41
C SER A 61 6.69 8.77 -4.81
N GLY A 62 5.48 8.93 -5.34
CA GLY A 62 5.28 9.61 -6.62
C GLY A 62 5.60 11.11 -6.54
N ILE A 63 5.21 11.79 -5.48
CA ILE A 63 5.57 13.20 -5.22
C ILE A 63 7.09 13.34 -5.03
N LEU A 64 7.75 12.47 -4.27
CA LEU A 64 9.20 12.49 -4.11
C LEU A 64 9.94 12.25 -5.44
N HIS A 65 9.40 11.39 -6.29
CA HIS A 65 9.92 11.20 -7.64
C HIS A 65 9.77 12.47 -8.49
N GLN A 66 8.61 13.11 -8.48
CA GLN A 66 8.36 14.32 -9.25
C GLN A 66 9.23 15.52 -8.78
N MET A 67 9.42 15.67 -7.48
CA MET A 67 10.15 16.81 -6.91
C MET A 67 11.67 16.63 -6.94
N PHE A 68 12.16 15.41 -6.75
CA PHE A 68 13.59 15.16 -6.49
C PHE A 68 14.19 14.08 -7.38
N GLY A 69 13.43 13.46 -8.29
CA GLY A 69 13.88 12.27 -9.03
C GLY A 69 14.12 11.05 -8.14
N ALA A 70 13.55 11.03 -6.94
CA ALA A 70 13.78 9.98 -5.96
C ALA A 70 13.00 8.71 -6.32
N GLU A 71 13.68 7.59 -6.50
CA GLU A 71 13.05 6.29 -6.66
C GLU A 71 12.81 5.63 -5.29
N ASN A 72 11.69 4.90 -5.17
CA ASN A 72 11.46 4.02 -4.05
C ASN A 72 12.23 2.70 -4.29
N VAL A 73 13.34 2.52 -3.56
CA VAL A 73 14.22 1.34 -3.67
C VAL A 73 14.01 0.30 -2.57
N GLY A 74 13.12 0.57 -1.63
CA GLY A 74 12.75 -0.35 -0.55
C GLY A 74 11.43 0.04 0.09
N PHE A 75 10.57 -0.95 0.36
CA PHE A 75 9.24 -0.71 0.91
C PHE A 75 8.78 -1.87 1.78
N HIS A 76 8.22 -1.54 2.95
CA HIS A 76 7.62 -2.52 3.85
C HIS A 76 6.51 -1.90 4.69
N ILE A 77 5.32 -2.51 4.69
CA ILE A 77 4.20 -2.13 5.56
C ILE A 77 4.32 -2.92 6.87
N GLY A 78 4.90 -2.29 7.88
CA GLY A 78 4.97 -2.85 9.23
C GLY A 78 3.66 -2.73 10.02
N SER A 79 3.69 -3.24 11.27
CA SER A 79 2.61 -3.05 12.25
C SER A 79 2.44 -1.58 12.63
N ASP A 80 3.54 -0.88 12.86
CA ASP A 80 3.56 0.46 13.45
C ASP A 80 3.67 1.54 12.38
N ALA A 81 4.57 1.35 11.42
CA ALA A 81 4.82 2.32 10.35
C ALA A 81 5.16 1.62 9.03
N VAL A 82 5.03 2.36 7.96
CA VAL A 82 5.58 2.01 6.66
C VAL A 82 7.02 2.50 6.58
N ARG A 83 7.94 1.63 6.19
CA ARG A 83 9.31 1.99 5.84
C ARG A 83 9.44 2.12 4.33
N MET A 84 10.00 3.23 3.89
CA MET A 84 10.28 3.51 2.49
C MET A 84 11.70 4.05 2.35
N ASP A 85 12.49 3.47 1.45
CA ASP A 85 13.85 3.88 1.16
C ASP A 85 13.90 4.63 -0.18
N THR A 86 14.52 5.80 -0.21
CA THR A 86 14.72 6.59 -1.44
C THR A 86 16.11 6.37 -2.03
N SER A 87 16.23 6.55 -3.35
CA SER A 87 17.50 6.40 -4.08
C SER A 87 18.45 7.59 -3.93
N VAL A 88 17.96 8.74 -3.46
CA VAL A 88 18.73 10.00 -3.33
C VAL A 88 18.50 10.63 -1.97
N PRO A 89 19.45 11.43 -1.46
CA PRO A 89 19.26 12.18 -0.24
C PRO A 89 18.25 13.31 -0.46
N ILE A 90 17.41 13.57 0.56
CA ILE A 90 16.42 14.64 0.54
C ILE A 90 16.54 15.41 1.84
N SER A 91 16.57 16.73 1.77
CA SER A 91 16.65 17.58 2.95
C SER A 91 15.40 17.52 3.81
N ALA A 92 15.51 17.85 5.10
CA ALA A 92 14.36 17.91 6.00
C ALA A 92 13.29 18.92 5.53
N GLU A 93 13.69 20.01 4.86
CA GLU A 93 12.78 20.96 4.26
C GLU A 93 12.06 20.36 3.05
N GLY A 94 12.79 19.70 2.13
CA GLY A 94 12.21 19.01 0.99
C GLY A 94 11.23 17.91 1.40
N LEU A 95 11.50 17.18 2.49
CA LEU A 95 10.57 16.20 3.04
C LEU A 95 9.28 16.85 3.58
N ARG A 96 9.37 18.03 4.23
CA ARG A 96 8.18 18.76 4.68
C ARG A 96 7.33 19.26 3.51
N GLU A 97 7.98 19.75 2.45
CA GLU A 97 7.30 20.19 1.23
C GLU A 97 6.62 19.02 0.53
N ALA A 98 7.30 17.88 0.39
CA ALA A 98 6.74 16.66 -0.20
C ALA A 98 5.57 16.11 0.63
N GLU A 99 5.66 16.09 1.97
CA GLU A 99 4.57 15.70 2.86
C GLU A 99 3.32 16.57 2.63
N LEU A 100 3.51 17.91 2.54
CA LEU A 100 2.41 18.81 2.27
C LEU A 100 1.83 18.60 0.86
N ALA A 101 2.67 18.44 -0.15
CA ALA A 101 2.24 18.18 -1.52
C ALA A 101 1.46 16.86 -1.62
N ALA A 102 1.93 15.80 -0.97
CA ALA A 102 1.23 14.52 -0.89
C ALA A 102 -0.16 14.65 -0.24
N ASN A 103 -0.26 15.40 0.87
CA ASN A 103 -1.55 15.64 1.52
C ASN A 103 -2.49 16.49 0.67
N ARG A 104 -2.01 17.39 -0.18
CA ARG A 104 -2.86 18.12 -1.15
C ARG A 104 -3.52 17.15 -2.13
N ILE A 105 -2.84 16.09 -2.57
CA ILE A 105 -3.45 15.04 -3.39
C ILE A 105 -4.53 14.27 -2.61
N VAL A 106 -4.28 14.00 -1.32
CA VAL A 106 -5.30 13.37 -0.44
C VAL A 106 -6.55 14.26 -0.38
N TRP A 107 -6.40 15.55 -0.16
CA TRP A 107 -7.52 16.51 -0.03
C TRP A 107 -8.31 16.74 -1.32
N GLN A 108 -7.68 16.54 -2.49
CA GLN A 108 -8.38 16.58 -3.78
C GLN A 108 -9.37 15.43 -3.96
N ASN A 109 -9.23 14.35 -3.19
CA ASN A 109 -10.09 13.16 -3.25
C ASN A 109 -10.29 12.61 -4.68
N VAL A 110 -9.20 12.51 -5.43
CA VAL A 110 -9.23 11.96 -6.79
C VAL A 110 -9.36 10.43 -6.78
N PRO A 111 -10.00 9.82 -7.78
CA PRO A 111 -10.13 8.37 -7.86
C PRO A 111 -8.77 7.70 -8.08
N VAL A 112 -8.55 6.54 -7.46
CA VAL A 112 -7.43 5.65 -7.73
C VAL A 112 -7.85 4.69 -8.85
N LEU A 113 -7.25 4.84 -10.01
CA LEU A 113 -7.61 4.10 -11.21
C LEU A 113 -6.77 2.84 -11.34
N ILE A 114 -7.42 1.72 -11.69
CA ILE A 114 -6.76 0.45 -11.94
C ILE A 114 -7.05 0.04 -13.37
N THR A 115 -5.98 -0.21 -14.14
CA THR A 115 -6.08 -0.63 -15.53
C THR A 115 -5.18 -1.84 -15.81
N TYR A 116 -5.49 -2.56 -16.86
CA TYR A 116 -4.75 -3.70 -17.36
C TYR A 116 -4.42 -3.46 -18.84
N PRO A 117 -3.44 -2.58 -19.14
CA PRO A 117 -3.10 -2.21 -20.49
C PRO A 117 -2.58 -3.40 -21.30
N THR A 118 -2.79 -3.37 -22.61
CA THR A 118 -2.14 -4.27 -23.56
C THR A 118 -0.64 -3.98 -23.65
N ARG A 119 0.13 -4.88 -24.26
CA ARG A 119 1.58 -4.67 -24.46
C ARG A 119 1.86 -3.42 -25.31
N GLU A 120 1.01 -3.13 -26.26
CA GLU A 120 1.14 -1.96 -27.14
C GLU A 120 0.87 -0.65 -26.40
N GLU A 121 -0.13 -0.65 -25.51
CA GLU A 121 -0.43 0.49 -24.64
C GLU A 121 0.69 0.72 -23.62
N LEU A 122 1.18 -0.35 -22.97
CA LEU A 122 2.31 -0.27 -22.03
C LEU A 122 3.57 0.31 -22.67
N ALA A 123 3.86 -0.03 -23.94
CA ALA A 123 5.03 0.49 -24.65
C ALA A 123 4.96 2.01 -24.87
N ARG A 124 3.78 2.61 -24.78
CA ARG A 124 3.53 4.06 -24.93
C ARG A 124 3.31 4.78 -23.60
N MET A 125 3.22 4.03 -22.50
CA MET A 125 2.99 4.60 -21.17
C MET A 125 4.30 4.88 -20.45
N THR A 126 4.33 5.99 -19.73
CA THR A 126 5.36 6.22 -18.70
C THR A 126 4.81 5.80 -17.38
N TYR A 127 5.41 4.81 -16.75
CA TYR A 127 5.02 4.32 -15.41
C TYR A 127 6.25 3.86 -14.64
N ARG A 128 6.15 3.88 -13.33
CA ARG A 128 7.18 3.36 -12.44
C ARG A 128 6.96 1.86 -12.21
N SER A 129 8.03 1.10 -12.10
CA SER A 129 7.98 -0.32 -11.72
C SER A 129 9.19 -0.67 -10.87
N LYS A 130 8.95 -1.42 -9.80
CA LYS A 130 10.03 -1.94 -8.92
C LYS A 130 10.63 -3.24 -9.42
N LYS A 131 10.00 -3.90 -10.40
CA LYS A 131 10.40 -5.21 -10.96
C LYS A 131 9.99 -5.30 -12.42
N GLU A 132 10.73 -6.09 -13.18
CA GLU A 132 10.22 -6.60 -14.44
C GLU A 132 9.02 -7.51 -14.16
N ILE A 133 7.93 -7.29 -14.88
CA ILE A 133 6.68 -8.05 -14.69
C ILE A 133 6.47 -8.90 -15.94
N GLU A 134 6.46 -10.21 -15.74
CA GLU A 134 6.04 -11.15 -16.76
C GLU A 134 4.51 -11.27 -16.78
N GLY A 135 3.93 -11.36 -17.99
CA GLY A 135 2.48 -11.52 -18.16
C GLY A 135 1.70 -10.22 -18.15
N GLN A 136 0.48 -10.24 -17.61
CA GLN A 136 -0.42 -9.10 -17.58
C GLN A 136 0.00 -8.09 -16.50
N VAL A 137 0.32 -6.87 -16.91
CA VAL A 137 0.69 -5.78 -16.00
C VAL A 137 -0.56 -5.06 -15.50
N ARG A 138 -0.65 -4.90 -14.18
CA ARG A 138 -1.69 -4.09 -13.54
C ARG A 138 -1.10 -2.72 -13.20
N ILE A 139 -1.68 -1.67 -13.78
CA ILE A 139 -1.26 -0.28 -13.55
C ILE A 139 -2.23 0.37 -12.57
N VAL A 140 -1.66 1.01 -11.55
CA VAL A 140 -2.36 1.87 -10.61
C VAL A 140 -2.00 3.31 -10.93
N THR A 141 -3.00 4.12 -11.24
CA THR A 141 -2.84 5.55 -11.52
C THR A 141 -3.52 6.37 -10.44
N ILE A 142 -2.74 7.23 -9.81
CA ILE A 142 -3.22 8.26 -8.88
C ILE A 142 -2.99 9.60 -9.57
N PRO A 143 -4.03 10.24 -10.14
CA PRO A 143 -3.88 11.48 -10.89
C PRO A 143 -3.13 12.55 -10.10
N GLY A 144 -2.12 13.14 -10.73
CA GLY A 144 -1.26 14.17 -10.12
C GLY A 144 -0.18 13.64 -9.15
N ALA A 145 -0.18 12.35 -8.82
CA ALA A 145 0.80 11.77 -7.91
C ALA A 145 1.63 10.65 -8.53
N ASP A 146 1.01 9.57 -8.99
CA ASP A 146 1.75 8.36 -9.39
C ASP A 146 1.09 7.59 -10.54
N VAL A 147 1.91 6.96 -11.37
CA VAL A 147 1.52 5.90 -12.30
C VAL A 147 2.50 4.75 -12.10
N CYS A 148 2.05 3.64 -11.56
CA CYS A 148 2.95 2.56 -11.12
C CYS A 148 2.36 1.18 -11.41
N ALA A 149 3.22 0.25 -11.79
CA ALA A 149 2.87 -1.16 -11.85
C ALA A 149 2.81 -1.74 -10.43
N CYS A 150 1.61 -2.15 -9.99
CA CYS A 150 1.39 -2.63 -8.62
C CYS A 150 0.25 -3.64 -8.55
N CYS A 151 0.46 -4.75 -7.83
CA CYS A 151 -0.55 -5.80 -7.61
C CYS A 151 -1.29 -5.66 -6.27
N GLY A 152 -0.87 -4.76 -5.38
CA GLY A 152 -1.46 -4.60 -4.06
C GLY A 152 -2.84 -3.92 -4.07
N THR A 153 -3.49 -3.94 -2.91
CA THR A 153 -4.80 -3.30 -2.72
C THR A 153 -4.64 -1.82 -2.36
N HIS A 154 -5.51 -0.99 -2.92
CA HIS A 154 -5.53 0.46 -2.73
C HIS A 154 -6.91 0.95 -2.27
N THR A 155 -6.97 2.16 -1.72
CA THR A 155 -8.24 2.87 -1.47
C THR A 155 -8.89 3.24 -2.82
N ALA A 156 -10.20 3.38 -2.84
CA ALA A 156 -10.93 3.74 -4.06
C ALA A 156 -10.64 5.18 -4.53
N ALA A 157 -10.30 6.07 -3.58
CA ALA A 157 -9.96 7.47 -3.84
C ALA A 157 -8.92 7.94 -2.83
N THR A 158 -8.18 9.00 -3.16
CA THR A 158 -7.11 9.53 -2.32
C THR A 158 -7.59 10.09 -0.99
N GLY A 159 -8.80 10.63 -0.92
CA GLY A 159 -9.39 11.13 0.33
C GLY A 159 -9.57 10.05 1.39
N ALA A 160 -9.78 8.80 0.99
CA ALA A 160 -9.87 7.67 1.90
C ALA A 160 -8.53 7.30 2.59
N VAL A 161 -7.40 7.84 2.12
CA VAL A 161 -6.10 7.73 2.80
C VAL A 161 -6.10 8.48 4.13
N GLY A 162 -6.89 9.58 4.21
CA GLY A 162 -6.97 10.44 5.40
C GLY A 162 -5.82 11.44 5.45
N GLN A 163 -4.76 11.14 6.16
CA GLN A 163 -3.55 11.98 6.27
C GLN A 163 -2.31 11.14 6.05
N ILE A 164 -1.30 11.70 5.40
CA ILE A 164 0.04 11.13 5.27
C ILE A 164 0.97 11.91 6.20
N LYS A 165 1.72 11.20 7.06
CA LYS A 165 2.66 11.80 8.00
C LYS A 165 4.02 11.10 7.95
N ILE A 166 5.08 11.86 7.74
CA ILE A 166 6.45 11.41 7.91
C ILE A 166 6.80 11.53 9.40
N LEU A 167 7.07 10.39 10.05
CA LEU A 167 7.42 10.34 11.48
C LEU A 167 8.91 10.54 11.71
N ALA A 168 9.72 9.92 10.83
CA ALA A 168 11.18 9.96 10.92
C ALA A 168 11.82 9.85 9.54
N ALA A 169 13.02 10.38 9.43
CA ALA A 169 13.87 10.29 8.26
C ALA A 169 15.32 10.08 8.73
N GLU A 170 16.00 9.09 8.17
CA GLU A 170 17.40 8.80 8.46
C GLU A 170 18.19 8.56 7.17
N ASN A 171 19.46 8.93 7.15
CA ASN A 171 20.30 8.65 6.00
C ASN A 171 20.51 7.15 5.84
N TYR A 172 20.26 6.61 4.66
CA TYR A 172 20.36 5.18 4.40
C TYR A 172 20.84 4.89 2.97
N LYS A 173 21.97 4.20 2.84
CA LYS A 173 22.52 3.70 1.55
C LYS A 173 22.55 4.73 0.42
N GLY A 174 22.93 5.96 0.73
CA GLY A 174 23.02 7.05 -0.27
C GLY A 174 21.70 7.78 -0.53
N GLY A 175 20.61 7.37 0.10
CA GLY A 175 19.31 8.02 0.10
C GLY A 175 18.81 8.30 1.51
N VAL A 176 17.49 8.28 1.68
CA VAL A 176 16.82 8.48 2.97
C VAL A 176 15.86 7.33 3.22
N ARG A 177 15.90 6.76 4.43
CA ARG A 177 14.88 5.86 4.95
C ARG A 177 13.84 6.67 5.67
N LEU A 178 12.60 6.57 5.24
CA LEU A 178 11.45 7.21 5.83
C LEU A 178 10.62 6.22 6.64
N SER A 179 10.14 6.66 7.79
CA SER A 179 9.04 6.02 8.52
C SER A 179 7.81 6.88 8.34
N ILE A 180 6.77 6.35 7.70
CA ILE A 180 5.54 7.07 7.40
C ILE A 180 4.32 6.33 7.94
N VAL A 181 3.28 7.07 8.23
CA VAL A 181 1.97 6.55 8.63
C VAL A 181 0.86 7.30 7.90
N CYS A 182 -0.26 6.60 7.66
CA CYS A 182 -1.43 7.17 7.00
C CYS A 182 -2.71 6.90 7.81
N GLY A 183 -3.73 7.73 7.59
CA GLY A 183 -5.06 7.54 8.15
C GLY A 183 -5.10 7.57 9.67
N GLU A 184 -5.73 6.57 10.28
CA GLU A 184 -5.86 6.47 11.73
C GLU A 184 -4.50 6.46 12.44
N ARG A 185 -3.49 5.78 11.88
CA ARG A 185 -2.14 5.76 12.46
C ARG A 185 -1.52 7.18 12.52
N ALA A 186 -1.78 8.02 11.52
CA ALA A 186 -1.30 9.40 11.51
C ALA A 186 -2.00 10.25 12.59
N LEU A 187 -3.30 10.04 12.80
CA LEU A 187 -4.04 10.70 13.88
C LEU A 187 -3.51 10.29 15.26
N LEU A 188 -3.32 8.99 15.50
CA LEU A 188 -2.79 8.48 16.76
C LEU A 188 -1.37 9.01 17.04
N ALA A 189 -0.50 9.07 16.02
CA ALA A 189 0.82 9.66 16.15
C ALA A 189 0.75 11.16 16.53
N ALA A 190 -0.14 11.94 15.92
CA ALA A 190 -0.33 13.35 16.24
C ALA A 190 -0.86 13.56 17.68
N GLN A 191 -1.71 12.64 18.17
CA GLN A 191 -2.19 12.68 19.57
C GLN A 191 -1.06 12.38 20.56
N ALA A 192 -0.20 11.40 20.26
CA ALA A 192 0.94 11.05 21.11
C ALA A 192 1.98 12.17 21.23
N MET A 193 2.14 13.01 20.21
CA MET A 193 3.08 14.16 20.22
C MET A 193 2.62 15.31 21.13
N ARG A 194 1.36 15.31 21.61
CA ARG A 194 0.81 16.35 22.48
C ARG A 194 0.90 16.04 23.97
N GLN A 195 1.36 14.85 24.32
CA GLN A 195 1.60 14.41 25.70
C GLN A 195 3.05 14.60 26.10
#